data_59018949faa1710cdf051390380cc49a
#
_entry.id   59018949faa1710cdf051390380cc49a
#
_cell.length_a   1.000
_cell.length_b   1.000
_cell.length_c   1.000
_cell.angle_alpha   90.00
_cell.angle_beta   90.00
_cell.angle_gamma   90.00
#
_symmetry.space_group_name_H-M   'P 1'
#
loop_
_entity.id
_entity.type
_entity.pdbx_description
1 polymer ?
#
loop_
_entity_poly.entity_id
_entity_poly.type
_entity_poly.pdbx_seq_one_letter_code
_entity_poly.pdbx_strand_id
1 'polypeptide(L)'
;MHMVGPLMTNQTLATITKRIIERSAASRSDYLARMEQMRGQGPLRGSLSCSNLAHGFAACSEQDKQTLKLTESANIGIINAYNDMLSAHQPLESYPALVKAAAHSVGCTAQVAGGVPAMCDGVTQGTAGMELSLFSRDIIAGATAISLSHNMFDAALCLGVCDKIVPGLLIGALSFGHLPVAFAPAGPMTSGLSNKEKAAVRQAYAEGKVGRDALLEAESAAYHGEGTCTFYGTANSNQMLMEVMGLHIPGAAFEPPGTQLRDQLTRAATERLCKICLLYTSPS
;
A
#
# COMPACT_ATOMS: atom_id res chain seq x y z
N MET A 1 3.77 -36.71 -13.25
CA MET A 1 3.51 -36.07 -11.95
C MET A 1 4.79 -36.22 -11.13
N HIS A 2 5.72 -35.26 -11.28
CA HIS A 2 6.98 -35.27 -10.52
C HIS A 2 6.67 -34.78 -9.10
N MET A 3 6.79 -35.68 -8.13
CA MET A 3 6.78 -35.31 -6.73
C MET A 3 8.02 -34.48 -6.45
N VAL A 4 7.85 -33.19 -6.23
CA VAL A 4 8.91 -32.33 -5.68
C VAL A 4 9.13 -32.83 -4.24
N GLY A 5 10.29 -33.41 -3.98
CA GLY A 5 10.67 -33.83 -2.64
C GLY A 5 10.66 -32.63 -1.69
N PRO A 6 10.62 -32.85 -0.36
CA PRO A 6 10.58 -31.78 0.62
C PRO A 6 11.77 -30.85 0.40
N LEU A 7 11.51 -29.57 0.15
CA LEU A 7 12.53 -28.53 0.11
C LEU A 7 13.33 -28.58 1.41
N MET A 8 14.59 -28.99 1.31
CA MET A 8 15.51 -29.00 2.46
C MET A 8 15.75 -27.55 2.89
N THR A 9 15.05 -27.10 3.90
CA THR A 9 15.27 -25.78 4.48
C THR A 9 16.68 -25.71 5.07
N ASN A 10 17.41 -24.64 4.75
CA ASN A 10 18.73 -24.41 5.31
C ASN A 10 18.67 -24.49 6.86
N GLN A 11 19.57 -25.30 7.47
CA GLN A 11 19.58 -25.56 8.91
C GLN A 11 19.67 -24.29 9.75
N THR A 12 20.42 -23.29 9.31
CA THR A 12 20.55 -22.00 10.00
C THR A 12 19.22 -21.25 9.99
N LEU A 13 18.52 -21.21 8.83
CA LEU A 13 17.20 -20.63 8.72
C LEU A 13 16.18 -21.32 9.64
N ALA A 14 16.15 -22.64 9.63
CA ALA A 14 15.28 -23.41 10.51
C ALA A 14 15.51 -23.10 11.99
N THR A 15 16.77 -23.04 12.42
CA THR A 15 17.16 -22.72 13.79
C THR A 15 16.76 -21.31 14.20
N ILE A 16 17.00 -20.31 13.33
CA ILE A 16 16.60 -18.91 13.59
C ILE A 16 15.08 -18.80 13.66
N THR A 17 14.38 -19.41 12.72
CA THR A 17 12.90 -19.41 12.71
C THR A 17 12.33 -20.00 14.01
N LYS A 18 12.86 -21.14 14.46
CA LYS A 18 12.44 -21.75 15.72
C LYS A 18 12.64 -20.80 16.91
N ARG A 19 13.78 -20.16 17.02
CA ARG A 19 14.08 -19.16 18.08
C ARG A 19 13.11 -17.96 18.02
N ILE A 20 12.75 -17.49 16.83
CA ILE A 20 11.77 -16.39 16.67
C ILE A 20 10.39 -16.85 17.16
N ILE A 21 9.95 -18.04 16.76
CA ILE A 21 8.66 -18.61 17.19
C ILE A 21 8.61 -18.73 18.72
N GLU A 22 9.65 -19.31 19.34
CA GLU A 22 9.71 -19.50 20.80
C GLU A 22 9.67 -18.14 21.54
N ARG A 23 10.48 -17.16 21.09
CA ARG A 23 10.56 -15.84 21.70
C ARG A 23 9.25 -15.05 21.58
N SER A 24 8.54 -15.19 20.46
CA SER A 24 7.31 -14.44 20.20
C SER A 24 6.02 -15.18 20.59
N ALA A 25 6.11 -16.38 21.15
CA ALA A 25 4.95 -17.24 21.39
C ALA A 25 3.83 -16.54 22.18
N ALA A 26 4.16 -15.89 23.30
CA ALA A 26 3.17 -15.20 24.14
C ALA A 26 2.52 -14.01 23.40
N SER A 27 3.34 -13.09 22.89
CA SER A 27 2.85 -11.89 22.17
C SER A 27 2.07 -12.26 20.90
N ARG A 28 2.48 -13.34 20.22
CA ARG A 28 1.76 -13.84 19.06
C ARG A 28 0.41 -14.44 19.43
N SER A 29 0.35 -15.19 20.53
CA SER A 29 -0.90 -15.76 21.06
C SER A 29 -1.89 -14.66 21.42
N ASP A 30 -1.44 -13.63 22.15
CA ASP A 30 -2.27 -12.49 22.55
C ASP A 30 -2.79 -11.71 21.34
N TYR A 31 -1.92 -11.52 20.34
CA TYR A 31 -2.30 -10.86 19.07
C TYR A 31 -3.40 -11.67 18.36
N LEU A 32 -3.21 -12.98 18.18
CA LEU A 32 -4.17 -13.84 17.49
C LEU A 32 -5.51 -13.90 18.24
N ALA A 33 -5.49 -13.97 19.57
CA ALA A 33 -6.71 -13.95 20.38
C ALA A 33 -7.49 -12.64 20.18
N ARG A 34 -6.81 -11.49 20.14
CA ARG A 34 -7.45 -10.20 19.85
C ARG A 34 -8.04 -10.16 18.44
N MET A 35 -7.31 -10.65 17.42
CA MET A 35 -7.80 -10.68 16.05
C MET A 35 -9.02 -11.58 15.91
N GLU A 36 -9.04 -12.73 16.57
CA GLU A 36 -10.19 -13.62 16.57
C GLU A 36 -11.40 -12.99 17.27
N GLN A 37 -11.20 -12.30 18.38
CA GLN A 37 -12.26 -11.57 19.09
C GLN A 37 -12.84 -10.44 18.23
N MET A 38 -12.01 -9.77 17.41
CA MET A 38 -12.45 -8.70 16.52
C MET A 38 -13.09 -9.22 15.23
N ARG A 39 -12.90 -10.49 14.90
CA ARG A 39 -13.48 -11.11 13.72
C ARG A 39 -14.97 -11.28 13.92
N GLY A 40 -15.76 -10.42 13.29
CA GLY A 40 -17.24 -10.53 13.30
C GLY A 40 -17.73 -11.62 12.36
N GLN A 41 -19.02 -11.97 12.53
CA GLN A 41 -19.76 -12.76 11.55
C GLN A 41 -20.48 -11.80 10.60
N GLY A 42 -19.91 -11.59 9.42
CA GLY A 42 -20.43 -10.66 8.43
C GLY A 42 -19.81 -9.26 8.49
N PRO A 43 -20.31 -8.32 7.71
CA PRO A 43 -19.78 -6.96 7.61
C PRO A 43 -19.82 -6.23 8.96
N LEU A 44 -18.67 -5.68 9.38
CA LEU A 44 -18.53 -4.96 10.66
C LEU A 44 -19.54 -3.81 10.80
N ARG A 45 -19.85 -3.13 9.68
CA ARG A 45 -20.84 -2.04 9.66
C ARG A 45 -22.24 -2.48 10.09
N GLY A 46 -22.58 -3.76 10.01
CA GLY A 46 -23.84 -4.31 10.49
C GLY A 46 -24.02 -4.22 12.01
N SER A 47 -22.92 -4.06 12.76
CA SER A 47 -22.92 -3.84 14.20
C SER A 47 -23.11 -2.36 14.59
N LEU A 48 -23.02 -1.44 13.66
CA LEU A 48 -23.20 -0.01 13.92
C LEU A 48 -24.66 0.32 14.18
N SER A 49 -24.91 1.29 15.06
CA SER A 49 -26.26 1.85 15.21
C SER A 49 -26.74 2.48 13.91
N CYS A 50 -28.06 2.58 13.71
CA CYS A 50 -28.63 3.20 12.50
C CYS A 50 -28.09 4.63 12.28
N SER A 51 -27.90 5.40 13.34
CA SER A 51 -27.35 6.75 13.27
C SER A 51 -25.88 6.72 12.83
N ASN A 52 -25.07 5.85 13.42
CA ASN A 52 -23.65 5.72 13.06
C ASN A 52 -23.48 5.28 11.61
N LEU A 53 -24.24 4.28 11.19
CA LEU A 53 -24.22 3.79 9.81
C LEU A 53 -24.65 4.88 8.82
N ALA A 54 -25.70 5.64 9.13
CA ALA A 54 -26.18 6.75 8.29
C ALA A 54 -25.10 7.83 8.11
N HIS A 55 -24.35 8.16 9.16
CA HIS A 55 -23.20 9.07 9.05
C HIS A 55 -22.10 8.51 8.13
N GLY A 56 -21.83 7.21 8.21
CA GLY A 56 -20.78 6.55 7.43
C GLY A 56 -21.01 6.54 5.91
N PHE A 57 -22.26 6.67 5.45
CA PHE A 57 -22.58 6.73 4.02
C PHE A 57 -23.31 8.01 3.57
N ALA A 58 -23.51 8.98 4.45
CA ALA A 58 -24.29 10.19 4.14
C ALA A 58 -23.86 10.91 2.85
N ALA A 59 -22.54 10.97 2.61
CA ALA A 59 -21.95 11.63 1.45
C ALA A 59 -21.79 10.71 0.21
N CYS A 60 -22.21 9.44 0.30
CA CYS A 60 -22.10 8.50 -0.82
C CYS A 60 -23.15 8.77 -1.90
N SER A 61 -22.90 8.22 -3.10
CA SER A 61 -23.92 8.16 -4.15
C SER A 61 -25.13 7.36 -3.69
N GLU A 62 -26.28 7.58 -4.32
CA GLU A 62 -27.51 6.83 -3.95
C GLU A 62 -27.32 5.32 -4.17
N GLN A 63 -26.61 4.92 -5.22
CA GLN A 63 -26.26 3.52 -5.48
C GLN A 63 -25.43 2.93 -4.34
N ASP A 64 -24.38 3.63 -3.90
CA ASP A 64 -23.53 3.17 -2.79
C ASP A 64 -24.32 3.08 -1.48
N LYS A 65 -25.21 4.05 -1.20
CA LYS A 65 -26.07 4.01 -0.02
C LYS A 65 -26.94 2.75 0.01
N GLN A 66 -27.52 2.38 -1.13
CA GLN A 66 -28.34 1.17 -1.22
C GLN A 66 -27.49 -0.07 -0.95
N THR A 67 -26.31 -0.16 -1.56
CA THR A 67 -25.38 -1.29 -1.35
C THR A 67 -24.88 -1.36 0.10
N LEU A 68 -24.54 -0.22 0.71
CA LEU A 68 -24.02 -0.18 2.09
C LEU A 68 -25.07 -0.50 3.16
N LYS A 69 -26.36 -0.32 2.86
CA LYS A 69 -27.46 -0.77 3.73
C LYS A 69 -27.58 -2.30 3.76
N LEU A 70 -27.11 -2.98 2.70
CA LEU A 70 -27.12 -4.43 2.63
C LEU A 70 -25.93 -4.99 3.41
N THR A 71 -26.15 -6.08 4.15
CA THR A 71 -25.10 -6.76 4.91
C THR A 71 -24.42 -7.87 4.11
N GLU A 72 -24.77 -8.02 2.83
CA GLU A 72 -24.28 -9.09 1.95
C GLU A 72 -23.13 -8.64 1.03
N SER A 73 -22.89 -7.33 0.95
CA SER A 73 -21.83 -6.75 0.10
C SER A 73 -20.67 -6.26 0.94
N ALA A 74 -19.44 -6.33 0.40
CA ALA A 74 -18.26 -5.79 1.05
C ALA A 74 -18.07 -4.29 0.75
N ASN A 75 -17.50 -3.56 1.72
CA ASN A 75 -17.05 -2.19 1.57
C ASN A 75 -15.54 -2.12 1.78
N ILE A 76 -14.80 -1.73 0.76
CA ILE A 76 -13.33 -1.66 0.78
C ILE A 76 -12.89 -0.26 1.25
N GLY A 77 -12.12 -0.20 2.32
CA GLY A 77 -11.47 1.02 2.77
C GLY A 77 -10.22 1.32 1.95
N ILE A 78 -10.16 2.48 1.28
CA ILE A 78 -8.99 2.94 0.53
C ILE A 78 -8.17 3.84 1.45
N ILE A 79 -6.93 3.46 1.74
CA ILE A 79 -5.94 4.32 2.42
C ILE A 79 -4.97 4.82 1.37
N ASN A 80 -4.94 6.12 1.13
CA ASN A 80 -4.20 6.69 0.00
C ASN A 80 -3.08 7.64 0.46
N ALA A 81 -1.88 7.40 -0.05
CA ALA A 81 -0.70 8.23 0.17
C ALA A 81 -0.45 9.22 -0.99
N TYR A 82 -1.48 9.60 -1.73
CA TYR A 82 -1.37 10.56 -2.83
C TYR A 82 -0.68 11.85 -2.39
N ASN A 83 0.17 12.37 -3.26
CA ASN A 83 0.89 13.62 -3.09
C ASN A 83 1.35 14.16 -4.45
N ASP A 84 1.01 15.40 -4.78
CA ASP A 84 1.38 16.06 -6.04
C ASP A 84 2.89 16.24 -6.23
N MET A 85 3.57 16.56 -5.14
CA MET A 85 4.99 16.89 -5.17
C MET A 85 5.89 15.67 -5.37
N LEU A 86 5.46 14.49 -4.91
CA LEU A 86 6.28 13.29 -4.91
C LEU A 86 5.96 12.42 -6.12
N SER A 87 6.88 12.32 -7.06
CA SER A 87 6.73 11.52 -8.29
C SER A 87 6.25 10.10 -8.04
N ALA A 88 6.67 9.49 -6.92
CA ALA A 88 6.28 8.15 -6.53
C ALA A 88 4.80 8.01 -6.12
N HIS A 89 4.16 9.09 -5.69
CA HIS A 89 2.82 9.08 -5.12
C HIS A 89 1.80 9.87 -5.94
N GLN A 90 2.26 10.72 -6.86
CA GLN A 90 1.39 11.48 -7.75
C GLN A 90 0.45 10.59 -8.58
N PRO A 91 0.86 9.43 -9.14
CA PRO A 91 -0.04 8.57 -9.90
C PRO A 91 -1.23 8.03 -9.09
N LEU A 92 -1.14 8.02 -7.76
CA LEU A 92 -2.21 7.53 -6.89
C LEU A 92 -3.45 8.44 -6.84
N GLU A 93 -3.41 9.62 -7.48
CA GLU A 93 -4.55 10.53 -7.63
C GLU A 93 -5.77 9.82 -8.25
N SER A 94 -5.55 9.13 -9.35
CA SER A 94 -6.62 8.49 -10.13
C SER A 94 -7.10 7.15 -9.55
N TYR A 95 -6.34 6.52 -8.68
CA TYR A 95 -6.59 5.16 -8.19
C TYR A 95 -7.91 5.01 -7.42
N PRO A 96 -8.35 5.96 -6.58
CA PRO A 96 -9.65 5.81 -5.91
C PRO A 96 -10.82 5.61 -6.85
N ALA A 97 -10.84 6.31 -7.99
CA ALA A 97 -11.89 6.15 -9.00
C ALA A 97 -11.84 4.76 -9.66
N LEU A 98 -10.62 4.28 -9.99
CA LEU A 98 -10.39 2.96 -10.56
C LEU A 98 -10.83 1.84 -9.60
N VAL A 99 -10.48 1.97 -8.32
CA VAL A 99 -10.84 1.01 -7.26
C VAL A 99 -12.35 0.97 -7.03
N LYS A 100 -13.02 2.13 -6.96
CA LYS A 100 -14.48 2.19 -6.84
C LYS A 100 -15.17 1.50 -8.03
N ALA A 101 -14.73 1.78 -9.25
CA ALA A 101 -15.28 1.14 -10.44
C ALA A 101 -15.07 -0.39 -10.44
N ALA A 102 -13.91 -0.87 -9.99
CA ALA A 102 -13.62 -2.29 -9.86
C ALA A 102 -14.48 -2.96 -8.77
N ALA A 103 -14.67 -2.33 -7.61
CA ALA A 103 -15.55 -2.82 -6.56
C ALA A 103 -17.01 -2.93 -7.04
N HIS A 104 -17.52 -1.89 -7.71
CA HIS A 104 -18.87 -1.89 -8.26
C HIS A 104 -19.08 -3.00 -9.30
N SER A 105 -18.08 -3.32 -10.12
CA SER A 105 -18.19 -4.38 -11.14
C SER A 105 -18.43 -5.77 -10.56
N VAL A 106 -18.16 -5.96 -9.27
CA VAL A 106 -18.35 -7.22 -8.53
C VAL A 106 -19.37 -7.10 -7.38
N GLY A 107 -20.22 -6.08 -7.41
CA GLY A 107 -21.31 -5.90 -6.43
C GLY A 107 -20.85 -5.41 -5.05
N CYS A 108 -19.66 -4.87 -4.94
CA CYS A 108 -19.10 -4.29 -3.71
C CYS A 108 -19.03 -2.76 -3.79
N THR A 109 -18.67 -2.12 -2.68
CA THR A 109 -18.39 -0.68 -2.63
C THR A 109 -16.95 -0.43 -2.18
N ALA A 110 -16.47 0.78 -2.43
CA ALA A 110 -15.20 1.24 -1.89
C ALA A 110 -15.29 2.73 -1.52
N GLN A 111 -14.75 3.09 -0.37
CA GLN A 111 -14.68 4.47 0.09
C GLN A 111 -13.23 4.84 0.42
N VAL A 112 -12.84 6.07 0.12
CA VAL A 112 -11.58 6.60 0.66
C VAL A 112 -11.77 6.74 2.17
N ALA A 113 -11.11 5.87 2.92
CA ALA A 113 -11.17 5.84 4.38
C ALA A 113 -10.31 6.96 5.00
N GLY A 114 -9.22 7.30 4.33
CA GLY A 114 -8.34 8.38 4.74
C GLY A 114 -7.12 8.55 3.84
N GLY A 115 -6.47 9.70 3.99
CA GLY A 115 -5.16 9.99 3.43
C GLY A 115 -4.07 9.82 4.48
N VAL A 116 -2.88 9.45 4.04
CA VAL A 116 -1.67 9.42 4.87
C VAL A 116 -0.63 10.35 4.26
N PRO A 117 0.22 11.01 5.06
CA PRO A 117 1.30 11.80 4.52
C PRO A 117 2.29 10.91 3.77
N ALA A 118 2.95 11.46 2.76
CA ALA A 118 4.07 10.83 2.11
C ALA A 118 5.30 11.72 2.25
N MET A 119 6.47 11.13 2.47
CA MET A 119 7.74 11.82 2.59
C MET A 119 8.78 11.18 1.68
N CYS A 120 9.54 12.01 0.99
CA CYS A 120 10.59 11.56 0.08
C CYS A 120 11.94 12.13 0.50
N ASP A 121 12.87 11.27 0.86
CA ASP A 121 14.23 11.65 1.23
C ASP A 121 14.97 12.33 0.09
N GLY A 122 14.63 12.02 -1.16
CA GLY A 122 15.19 12.70 -2.33
C GLY A 122 14.89 14.20 -2.37
N VAL A 123 13.77 14.63 -1.77
CA VAL A 123 13.40 16.05 -1.65
C VAL A 123 13.99 16.68 -0.39
N THR A 124 13.97 15.95 0.72
CA THR A 124 14.34 16.50 2.04
C THR A 124 15.81 16.33 2.41
N GLN A 125 16.57 15.53 1.66
CA GLN A 125 17.99 15.28 1.94
C GLN A 125 18.78 16.60 2.02
N GLY A 126 19.54 16.74 3.11
CA GLY A 126 20.33 17.97 3.37
C GLY A 126 19.53 19.14 3.98
N THR A 127 18.25 18.94 4.27
CA THR A 127 17.41 19.94 4.96
C THR A 127 16.98 19.43 6.34
N ALA A 128 16.50 20.33 7.21
CA ALA A 128 15.97 19.99 8.54
C ALA A 128 14.76 19.05 8.47
N GLY A 129 13.99 19.08 7.37
CA GLY A 129 12.86 18.19 7.16
C GLY A 129 13.21 16.70 7.16
N MET A 130 14.48 16.36 6.89
CA MET A 130 14.96 14.98 6.94
C MET A 130 14.82 14.33 8.32
N GLU A 131 14.82 15.09 9.40
CA GLU A 131 14.63 14.60 10.77
C GLU A 131 13.25 13.92 10.97
N LEU A 132 12.27 14.27 10.15
CA LEU A 132 10.94 13.66 10.18
C LEU A 132 10.85 12.35 9.36
N SER A 133 11.88 11.99 8.62
CA SER A 133 11.84 10.88 7.66
C SER A 133 11.37 9.56 8.30
N LEU A 134 12.08 9.07 9.31
CA LEU A 134 11.70 7.80 9.96
C LEU A 134 10.45 7.95 10.83
N PHE A 135 10.26 9.09 11.48
CA PHE A 135 9.09 9.38 12.28
C PHE A 135 7.77 9.36 11.48
N SER A 136 7.84 9.67 10.20
CA SER A 136 6.65 9.62 9.32
C SER A 136 5.98 8.26 9.29
N ARG A 137 6.71 7.15 9.54
CA ARG A 137 6.13 5.80 9.66
C ARG A 137 5.09 5.70 10.77
N ASP A 138 5.38 6.28 11.94
CA ASP A 138 4.48 6.27 13.09
C ASP A 138 3.21 7.07 12.81
N ILE A 139 3.36 8.22 12.16
CA ILE A 139 2.22 9.06 11.74
C ILE A 139 1.35 8.32 10.71
N ILE A 140 1.97 7.69 9.71
CA ILE A 140 1.27 6.91 8.69
C ILE A 140 0.53 5.73 9.33
N ALA A 141 1.18 5.01 10.26
CA ALA A 141 0.58 3.90 10.98
C ALA A 141 -0.63 4.37 11.81
N GLY A 142 -0.49 5.47 12.55
CA GLY A 142 -1.57 6.08 13.31
C GLY A 142 -2.74 6.53 12.43
N ALA A 143 -2.46 7.22 11.33
CA ALA A 143 -3.48 7.67 10.37
C ALA A 143 -4.24 6.48 9.73
N THR A 144 -3.52 5.41 9.37
CA THR A 144 -4.11 4.17 8.87
C THR A 144 -5.03 3.53 9.91
N ALA A 145 -4.57 3.43 11.16
CA ALA A 145 -5.36 2.86 12.25
C ALA A 145 -6.62 3.69 12.54
N ILE A 146 -6.52 5.02 12.56
CA ILE A 146 -7.67 5.92 12.72
C ILE A 146 -8.69 5.68 11.60
N SER A 147 -8.23 5.61 10.35
CA SER A 147 -9.10 5.39 9.19
C SER A 147 -9.88 4.08 9.29
N LEU A 148 -9.23 2.99 9.68
CA LEU A 148 -9.85 1.68 9.80
C LEU A 148 -10.72 1.50 11.05
N SER A 149 -10.52 2.32 12.09
CA SER A 149 -11.26 2.23 13.36
C SER A 149 -12.75 2.58 13.27
N HIS A 150 -13.21 3.09 12.12
CA HIS A 150 -14.61 3.46 11.93
C HIS A 150 -15.57 2.28 11.77
N ASN A 151 -15.08 1.04 11.66
CA ASN A 151 -15.87 -0.19 11.47
C ASN A 151 -16.81 -0.16 10.25
N MET A 152 -16.51 0.67 9.27
CA MET A 152 -17.25 0.78 8.01
C MET A 152 -16.73 -0.17 6.93
N PHE A 153 -15.55 -0.76 7.14
CA PHE A 153 -14.81 -1.49 6.11
C PHE A 153 -14.66 -2.96 6.44
N ASP A 154 -14.79 -3.77 5.41
CA ASP A 154 -14.66 -5.24 5.48
C ASP A 154 -13.29 -5.70 4.99
N ALA A 155 -12.56 -4.84 4.30
CA ALA A 155 -11.17 -5.00 3.89
C ALA A 155 -10.52 -3.64 3.67
N ALA A 156 -9.19 -3.61 3.52
CA ALA A 156 -8.45 -2.40 3.19
C ALA A 156 -7.56 -2.59 1.96
N LEU A 157 -7.58 -1.59 1.06
CA LEU A 157 -6.63 -1.46 -0.03
C LEU A 157 -5.72 -0.26 0.27
N CYS A 158 -4.45 -0.53 0.50
CA CYS A 158 -3.44 0.48 0.80
C CYS A 158 -2.74 0.92 -0.47
N LEU A 159 -2.80 2.20 -0.79
CA LEU A 159 -2.17 2.84 -1.93
C LEU A 159 -0.95 3.61 -1.46
N GLY A 160 0.22 3.07 -1.73
CA GLY A 160 1.48 3.68 -1.32
C GLY A 160 2.69 2.90 -1.81
N VAL A 161 3.81 3.61 -1.88
CA VAL A 161 5.11 3.08 -2.26
C VAL A 161 6.19 3.63 -1.33
N CYS A 162 7.44 3.26 -1.53
CA CYS A 162 8.59 3.72 -0.77
C CYS A 162 8.72 3.17 0.67
N ASP A 163 9.86 3.47 1.27
CA ASP A 163 10.40 2.83 2.47
C ASP A 163 9.85 3.37 3.80
N LYS A 164 9.13 4.47 3.78
CA LYS A 164 8.41 4.99 4.95
C LYS A 164 6.93 4.64 4.87
N ILE A 165 6.35 4.87 3.69
CA ILE A 165 4.91 4.79 3.48
C ILE A 165 4.43 3.34 3.58
N VAL A 166 5.07 2.42 2.85
CA VAL A 166 4.68 1.00 2.87
C VAL A 166 4.78 0.37 4.26
N PRO A 167 5.90 0.50 5.00
CA PRO A 167 5.97 -0.01 6.36
C PRO A 167 4.98 0.67 7.31
N GLY A 168 4.77 1.98 7.20
CA GLY A 168 3.78 2.70 8.00
C GLY A 168 2.36 2.19 7.78
N LEU A 169 1.94 2.04 6.53
CA LEU A 169 0.65 1.45 6.16
C LEU A 169 0.53 0.02 6.69
N LEU A 170 1.57 -0.80 6.56
CA LEU A 170 1.56 -2.18 7.04
C LEU A 170 1.45 -2.26 8.57
N ILE A 171 2.19 -1.45 9.31
CA ILE A 171 2.11 -1.37 10.79
C ILE A 171 0.69 -1.02 11.22
N GLY A 172 0.08 0.00 10.59
CA GLY A 172 -1.31 0.39 10.87
C GLY A 172 -2.30 -0.74 10.54
N ALA A 173 -2.15 -1.36 9.37
CA ALA A 173 -3.01 -2.47 8.94
C ALA A 173 -2.91 -3.71 9.84
N LEU A 174 -1.72 -4.02 10.35
CA LEU A 174 -1.52 -5.14 11.29
C LEU A 174 -2.29 -4.98 12.61
N SER A 175 -2.62 -3.73 13.01
CA SER A 175 -3.50 -3.49 14.16
C SER A 175 -4.94 -3.94 13.89
N PHE A 176 -5.31 -4.13 12.62
CA PHE A 176 -6.59 -4.63 12.12
C PHE A 176 -6.43 -5.96 11.37
N GLY A 177 -5.60 -6.86 11.89
CA GLY A 177 -5.27 -8.14 11.25
C GLY A 177 -6.44 -9.10 11.05
N HIS A 178 -7.63 -8.78 11.54
CA HIS A 178 -8.89 -9.45 11.24
C HIS A 178 -9.48 -9.03 9.87
N LEU A 179 -9.04 -7.91 9.31
CA LEU A 179 -9.44 -7.46 7.98
C LEU A 179 -8.48 -7.99 6.92
N PRO A 180 -8.98 -8.48 5.78
CA PRO A 180 -8.16 -8.70 4.60
C PRO A 180 -7.53 -7.38 4.14
N VAL A 181 -6.24 -7.40 3.84
CA VAL A 181 -5.51 -6.22 3.36
C VAL A 181 -4.69 -6.57 2.13
N ALA A 182 -4.73 -5.70 1.14
CA ALA A 182 -3.85 -5.73 -0.02
C ALA A 182 -3.23 -4.35 -0.26
N PHE A 183 -2.17 -4.33 -1.03
CA PHE A 183 -1.49 -3.11 -1.43
C PHE A 183 -1.48 -2.99 -2.95
N ALA A 184 -1.65 -1.78 -3.47
CA ALA A 184 -1.50 -1.47 -4.88
C ALA A 184 -0.46 -0.35 -5.04
N PRO A 185 0.72 -0.66 -5.60
CA PRO A 185 1.77 0.33 -5.82
C PRO A 185 1.49 1.19 -7.06
N ALA A 186 2.03 2.40 -7.09
CA ALA A 186 2.04 3.23 -8.28
C ALA A 186 2.98 2.65 -9.36
N GLY A 187 4.05 2.01 -8.94
CA GLY A 187 5.06 1.43 -9.84
C GLY A 187 6.29 2.32 -10.03
N PRO A 188 7.35 1.78 -10.65
CA PRO A 188 8.58 2.53 -10.88
C PRO A 188 8.44 3.50 -12.06
N MET A 189 9.16 4.61 -11.96
CA MET A 189 9.43 5.50 -13.08
C MET A 189 10.15 4.75 -14.19
N THR A 190 9.93 5.09 -15.44
CA THR A 190 10.73 4.59 -16.56
C THR A 190 12.17 5.09 -16.47
N SER A 191 13.10 4.45 -17.19
CA SER A 191 14.52 4.83 -17.16
C SER A 191 14.74 6.15 -17.91
N GLY A 192 15.36 7.11 -17.23
CA GLY A 192 15.82 8.38 -17.82
C GLY A 192 17.32 8.36 -18.10
N LEU A 193 17.97 9.51 -17.85
CA LEU A 193 19.42 9.64 -17.99
C LEU A 193 20.16 8.58 -17.17
N SER A 194 21.14 7.92 -17.79
CA SER A 194 21.87 6.85 -17.12
C SER A 194 22.67 7.35 -15.92
N ASN A 195 22.88 6.47 -14.93
CA ASN A 195 23.70 6.81 -13.77
C ASN A 195 25.14 7.22 -14.13
N LYS A 196 25.70 6.67 -15.21
CA LYS A 196 27.04 7.03 -15.68
C LYS A 196 27.08 8.46 -16.20
N GLU A 197 26.12 8.85 -17.03
CA GLU A 197 26.03 10.21 -17.57
C GLU A 197 25.74 11.22 -16.46
N LYS A 198 24.82 10.92 -15.56
CA LYS A 198 24.53 11.76 -14.40
C LYS A 198 25.75 11.96 -13.50
N ALA A 199 26.51 10.89 -13.21
CA ALA A 199 27.73 10.98 -12.43
C ALA A 199 28.79 11.84 -13.11
N ALA A 200 28.93 11.76 -14.43
CA ALA A 200 29.87 12.60 -15.19
C ALA A 200 29.51 14.10 -15.08
N VAL A 201 28.23 14.45 -15.15
CA VAL A 201 27.81 15.85 -14.98
C VAL A 201 28.02 16.33 -13.55
N ARG A 202 27.72 15.51 -12.53
CA ARG A 202 28.01 15.82 -11.13
C ARG A 202 29.50 16.06 -10.86
N GLN A 203 30.35 15.25 -11.47
CA GLN A 203 31.80 15.43 -11.38
C GLN A 203 32.23 16.73 -12.06
N ALA A 204 31.76 17.00 -13.27
CA ALA A 204 32.08 18.25 -13.99
C ALA A 204 31.61 19.49 -13.21
N TYR A 205 30.46 19.41 -12.53
CA TYR A 205 29.98 20.48 -11.66
C TYR A 205 30.90 20.67 -10.44
N ALA A 206 31.30 19.60 -9.77
CA ALA A 206 32.21 19.64 -8.63
C ALA A 206 33.60 20.20 -9.02
N GLU A 207 34.03 19.98 -10.25
CA GLU A 207 35.28 20.52 -10.83
C GLU A 207 35.13 21.96 -11.35
N GLY A 208 33.96 22.58 -11.27
CA GLY A 208 33.67 23.93 -11.78
C GLY A 208 33.61 24.04 -13.29
N LYS A 209 33.52 22.93 -14.02
CA LYS A 209 33.50 22.91 -15.51
C LYS A 209 32.11 23.20 -16.07
N VAL A 210 31.05 22.97 -15.32
CA VAL A 210 29.65 23.27 -15.67
C VAL A 210 28.96 24.00 -14.53
N GLY A 211 27.92 24.78 -14.86
CA GLY A 211 27.12 25.51 -13.89
C GLY A 211 25.97 24.69 -13.30
N ARG A 212 25.25 25.32 -12.35
CA ARG A 212 24.09 24.73 -11.67
C ARG A 212 22.99 24.31 -12.65
N ASP A 213 22.78 25.08 -13.72
CA ASP A 213 21.72 24.82 -14.70
C ASP A 213 21.96 23.49 -15.44
N ALA A 214 23.20 23.21 -15.85
CA ALA A 214 23.57 21.96 -16.50
C ALA A 214 23.43 20.76 -15.52
N LEU A 215 23.72 20.96 -14.23
CA LEU A 215 23.50 19.93 -13.21
C LEU A 215 21.99 19.66 -13.02
N LEU A 216 21.18 20.71 -12.91
CA LEU A 216 19.72 20.59 -12.73
C LEU A 216 19.09 19.90 -13.95
N GLU A 217 19.52 20.22 -15.16
CA GLU A 217 19.07 19.58 -16.40
C GLU A 217 19.34 18.07 -16.37
N ALA A 218 20.55 17.66 -16.01
CA ALA A 218 20.92 16.24 -15.91
C ALA A 218 20.15 15.50 -14.82
N GLU A 219 19.94 16.13 -13.66
CA GLU A 219 19.11 15.56 -12.59
C GLU A 219 17.65 15.43 -13.03
N SER A 220 17.09 16.44 -13.69
CA SER A 220 15.73 16.42 -14.23
C SER A 220 15.55 15.33 -15.29
N ALA A 221 16.55 15.13 -16.15
CA ALA A 221 16.54 14.06 -17.15
C ALA A 221 16.64 12.65 -16.52
N ALA A 222 17.16 12.55 -15.30
CA ALA A 222 17.21 11.29 -14.55
C ALA A 222 15.91 11.00 -13.74
N TYR A 223 15.23 12.07 -13.28
CA TYR A 223 13.96 12.01 -12.54
C TYR A 223 12.87 12.71 -13.36
N HIS A 224 12.52 12.12 -14.49
CA HIS A 224 11.84 12.78 -15.60
C HIS A 224 10.31 12.58 -15.63
N GLY A 225 9.75 11.79 -14.72
CA GLY A 225 8.33 11.46 -14.78
C GLY A 225 7.77 10.92 -13.48
N GLU A 226 6.56 10.43 -13.57
CA GLU A 226 5.84 9.80 -12.47
C GLU A 226 6.35 8.39 -12.15
N GLY A 227 6.15 7.95 -10.90
CA GLY A 227 6.61 6.65 -10.41
C GLY A 227 7.74 6.76 -9.39
N THR A 228 8.09 5.62 -8.75
CA THR A 228 9.24 5.57 -7.85
C THR A 228 10.53 5.82 -8.60
N CYS A 229 11.47 6.52 -7.97
CA CYS A 229 12.78 6.75 -8.58
C CYS A 229 13.42 5.42 -9.02
N THR A 230 14.15 5.45 -10.14
CA THR A 230 14.81 4.27 -10.73
C THR A 230 15.96 3.71 -9.89
N PHE A 231 16.29 4.39 -8.82
CA PHE A 231 17.26 3.91 -7.86
C PHE A 231 16.72 2.63 -7.19
N TYR A 232 17.39 1.51 -7.42
CA TYR A 232 17.01 0.21 -6.82
C TYR A 232 17.45 0.16 -5.35
N GLY A 233 17.03 1.17 -4.60
CA GLY A 233 17.17 1.24 -3.16
C GLY A 233 15.88 0.80 -2.50
N THR A 234 15.62 1.31 -1.32
CA THR A 234 14.47 0.92 -0.49
C THR A 234 13.11 1.20 -1.13
N ALA A 235 13.00 2.17 -2.05
CA ALA A 235 11.75 2.48 -2.74
C ALA A 235 11.23 1.26 -3.54
N ASN A 236 12.06 0.68 -4.39
CA ASN A 236 11.68 -0.45 -5.24
C ASN A 236 11.80 -1.80 -4.54
N SER A 237 12.82 -1.99 -3.68
CA SER A 237 13.00 -3.25 -2.94
C SER A 237 11.85 -3.52 -1.97
N ASN A 238 11.25 -2.49 -1.37
CA ASN A 238 10.04 -2.68 -0.56
C ASN A 238 8.86 -3.19 -1.39
N GLN A 239 8.69 -2.73 -2.64
CA GLN A 239 7.62 -3.23 -3.51
C GLN A 239 7.84 -4.72 -3.83
N MET A 240 9.08 -5.12 -4.12
CA MET A 240 9.43 -6.52 -4.32
C MET A 240 9.13 -7.36 -3.08
N LEU A 241 9.49 -6.89 -1.88
CA LEU A 241 9.20 -7.58 -0.62
C LEU A 241 7.70 -7.76 -0.42
N MET A 242 6.91 -6.73 -0.67
CA MET A 242 5.44 -6.78 -0.56
C MET A 242 4.84 -7.81 -1.52
N GLU A 243 5.38 -7.92 -2.74
CA GLU A 243 4.94 -8.94 -3.70
C GLU A 243 5.32 -10.35 -3.24
N VAL A 244 6.56 -10.56 -2.79
CA VAL A 244 7.02 -11.86 -2.26
C VAL A 244 6.23 -12.27 -1.00
N MET A 245 5.82 -11.32 -0.18
CA MET A 245 4.96 -11.55 0.99
C MET A 245 3.49 -11.83 0.63
N GLY A 246 3.12 -11.72 -0.65
CA GLY A 246 1.74 -11.94 -1.11
C GLY A 246 0.78 -10.79 -0.82
N LEU A 247 1.28 -9.60 -0.54
CA LEU A 247 0.50 -8.40 -0.24
C LEU A 247 0.22 -7.55 -1.50
N HIS A 248 0.95 -7.78 -2.60
CA HIS A 248 0.64 -7.29 -3.94
C HIS A 248 0.10 -8.42 -4.82
N ILE A 249 -0.65 -8.06 -5.86
CA ILE A 249 -0.90 -8.98 -6.97
C ILE A 249 0.44 -9.28 -7.66
N PRO A 250 0.73 -10.56 -8.00
CA PRO A 250 1.96 -10.92 -8.69
C PRO A 250 2.17 -10.13 -9.99
N GLY A 251 3.37 -9.62 -10.18
CA GLY A 251 3.74 -8.74 -11.30
C GLY A 251 3.48 -7.26 -11.05
N ALA A 252 2.90 -6.88 -9.90
CA ALA A 252 2.56 -5.49 -9.63
C ALA A 252 3.76 -4.62 -9.21
N ALA A 253 4.80 -5.20 -8.62
CA ALA A 253 5.88 -4.42 -8.01
C ALA A 253 6.61 -3.50 -9.00
N PHE A 254 6.78 -3.93 -10.23
CA PHE A 254 7.63 -3.25 -11.22
C PHE A 254 6.92 -2.78 -12.48
N GLU A 255 5.60 -2.90 -12.54
CA GLU A 255 4.84 -2.31 -13.64
C GLU A 255 4.80 -0.78 -13.49
N PRO A 256 5.22 0.01 -14.49
CA PRO A 256 5.20 1.47 -14.42
C PRO A 256 3.78 2.04 -14.31
N PRO A 257 3.62 3.26 -13.77
CA PRO A 257 2.34 3.97 -13.80
C PRO A 257 1.90 4.31 -15.23
N GLY A 258 0.61 4.58 -15.42
CA GLY A 258 0.04 4.99 -16.70
C GLY A 258 -0.11 3.88 -17.74
N THR A 259 0.25 2.63 -17.44
CA THR A 259 0.06 1.50 -18.35
C THR A 259 -1.31 0.82 -18.14
N GLN A 260 -1.86 0.25 -19.21
CA GLN A 260 -3.09 -0.53 -19.11
C GLN A 260 -2.94 -1.73 -18.16
N LEU A 261 -1.75 -2.35 -18.13
CA LEU A 261 -1.47 -3.47 -17.24
C LEU A 261 -1.48 -3.01 -15.78
N ARG A 262 -0.93 -1.82 -15.46
CA ARG A 262 -1.01 -1.23 -14.11
C ARG A 262 -2.45 -1.09 -13.64
N ASP A 263 -3.33 -0.57 -14.48
CA ASP A 263 -4.75 -0.44 -14.17
C ASP A 263 -5.41 -1.80 -13.95
N GLN A 264 -5.12 -2.79 -14.80
CA GLN A 264 -5.64 -4.14 -14.66
C GLN A 264 -5.19 -4.81 -13.35
N LEU A 265 -3.93 -4.64 -12.95
CA LEU A 265 -3.40 -5.18 -11.70
C LEU A 265 -4.07 -4.52 -10.48
N THR A 266 -4.33 -3.21 -10.53
CA THR A 266 -5.04 -2.49 -9.46
C THR A 266 -6.50 -2.94 -9.36
N ARG A 267 -7.18 -3.14 -10.50
CA ARG A 267 -8.53 -3.73 -10.54
C ARG A 267 -8.55 -5.13 -9.96
N ALA A 268 -7.61 -5.99 -10.37
CA ALA A 268 -7.50 -7.36 -9.88
C ALA A 268 -7.27 -7.43 -8.36
N ALA A 269 -6.47 -6.52 -7.79
CA ALA A 269 -6.28 -6.41 -6.35
C ALA A 269 -7.60 -6.10 -5.63
N THR A 270 -8.37 -5.16 -6.16
CA THR A 270 -9.67 -4.76 -5.61
C THR A 270 -10.68 -5.91 -5.68
N GLU A 271 -10.83 -6.52 -6.85
CA GLU A 271 -11.75 -7.64 -7.05
C GLU A 271 -11.39 -8.85 -6.18
N ARG A 272 -10.09 -9.10 -6.00
CA ARG A 272 -9.61 -10.16 -5.10
C ARG A 272 -10.00 -9.91 -3.65
N LEU A 273 -9.86 -8.68 -3.16
CA LEU A 273 -10.31 -8.30 -1.81
C LEU A 273 -11.82 -8.49 -1.67
N CYS A 274 -12.61 -8.01 -2.62
CA CYS A 274 -14.07 -8.20 -2.61
C CYS A 274 -14.44 -9.68 -2.52
N LYS A 275 -13.82 -10.54 -3.32
CA LYS A 275 -14.05 -11.99 -3.30
C LYS A 275 -13.69 -12.63 -1.98
N ILE A 276 -12.59 -12.23 -1.36
CA ILE A 276 -12.20 -12.74 -0.03
C ILE A 276 -13.27 -12.39 0.99
N CYS A 277 -13.75 -11.14 1.03
CA CYS A 277 -14.79 -10.72 1.95
C CYS A 277 -16.09 -11.52 1.76
N LEU A 278 -16.54 -11.71 0.51
CA LEU A 278 -17.76 -12.45 0.21
C LEU A 278 -17.68 -13.93 0.62
N LEU A 279 -16.50 -14.55 0.55
CA LEU A 279 -16.29 -15.92 1.03
C LEU A 279 -16.44 -16.06 2.55
N TYR A 280 -16.14 -15.01 3.32
CA TYR A 280 -16.26 -15.01 4.77
C TYR A 280 -17.67 -14.59 5.24
N THR A 281 -18.47 -13.97 4.39
CA THR A 281 -19.81 -13.49 4.72
C THR A 281 -20.93 -14.39 4.21
N SER A 282 -20.64 -15.35 3.32
CA SER A 282 -21.62 -16.35 2.89
C SER A 282 -21.84 -17.39 3.98
N PRO A 283 -23.07 -17.59 4.46
CA PRO A 283 -23.37 -18.75 5.32
C PRO A 283 -23.09 -20.02 4.52
N SER A 284 -22.23 -20.87 5.07
CA SER A 284 -21.94 -22.22 4.56
C SER A 284 -23.14 -23.15 4.71
#